data_0a7fe5d40cc1ee25fb11e5d5174af048
#
_entry.id   0a7fe5d40cc1ee25fb11e5d5174af048
#
_cell.length_a   1.000
_cell.length_b   1.000
_cell.length_c   1.000
_cell.angle_alpha   90.00
_cell.angle_beta   90.00
_cell.angle_gamma   90.00
#
_symmetry.space_group_name_H-M   'P 1'
#
loop_
_entity.id
_entity.type
_entity.pdbx_description
1 polymer ?
#
loop_
_entity_poly.entity_id
_entity_poly.type
_entity_poly.pdbx_seq_one_letter_code
_entity_poly.pdbx_strand_id
1 'polypeptide(L)'
;LGLISFLTAGEDEGRAWTIVNGTKAPQAAGKIHTDFEKGFIRAEIVPFDTLVELGSMAACKEKGLVRSEGKDYVMKDGDIVLFRFNV
;
A
#
# COMPACT_ATOMS: atom_id res chain seq x y z
N LEU A 1 -2.52 20.42 2.85
CA LEU A 1 -2.44 20.82 1.47
C LEU A 1 -1.97 19.71 0.55
N GLY A 2 -2.88 18.90 0.09
CA GLY A 2 -2.52 17.85 -0.82
C GLY A 2 -1.78 16.69 -0.18
N LEU A 3 -2.01 16.45 1.09
CA LEU A 3 -1.47 15.27 1.76
C LEU A 3 -2.50 14.18 1.79
N ILE A 4 -2.03 12.95 1.64
CA ILE A 4 -2.87 11.77 1.78
C ILE A 4 -2.22 10.81 2.76
N SER A 5 -2.99 9.84 3.23
CA SER A 5 -2.49 8.82 4.13
C SER A 5 -2.77 7.45 3.56
N PHE A 6 -1.84 6.53 3.79
CA PHE A 6 -2.07 5.12 3.47
C PHE A 6 -1.66 4.27 4.67
N LEU A 7 -2.18 3.05 4.71
CA LEU A 7 -1.86 2.11 5.77
C LEU A 7 -1.06 0.95 5.18
N THR A 8 -0.07 0.49 5.94
CA THR A 8 0.65 -0.72 5.55
C THR A 8 -0.01 -1.94 6.16
N ALA A 9 -0.19 -2.98 5.36
CA ALA A 9 -0.69 -4.26 5.83
C ALA A 9 0.48 -5.02 6.42
N GLY A 10 0.63 -4.96 7.74
CA GLY A 10 1.69 -5.65 8.45
C GLY A 10 1.13 -6.80 9.26
N GLU A 11 2.02 -7.67 9.75
CA GLU A 11 1.62 -8.81 10.55
C GLU A 11 1.13 -8.38 11.92
N ASP A 12 1.73 -7.35 12.47
CA ASP A 12 1.47 -6.94 13.85
C ASP A 12 0.38 -5.90 13.92
N GLU A 13 0.48 -4.86 13.12
CA GLU A 13 -0.51 -3.78 13.13
C GLU A 13 -0.35 -2.92 11.89
N GLY A 14 -1.46 -2.35 11.44
CA GLY A 14 -1.44 -1.38 10.36
C GLY A 14 -0.83 -0.08 10.86
N ARG A 15 0.08 0.50 10.09
CA ARG A 15 0.67 1.78 10.42
C ARG A 15 0.33 2.79 9.35
N ALA A 16 -0.14 3.96 9.78
CA ALA A 16 -0.50 5.03 8.87
C ALA A 16 0.73 5.85 8.49
N TRP A 17 0.82 6.19 7.21
CA TRP A 17 1.89 7.00 6.67
C TRP A 17 1.29 8.16 5.91
N THR A 18 1.88 9.33 6.03
CA THR A 18 1.41 10.53 5.33
C THR A 18 2.37 10.86 4.20
N ILE A 19 1.83 11.07 3.01
CA ILE A 19 2.60 11.41 1.82
C ILE A 19 1.91 12.53 1.05
N VAL A 20 2.65 13.12 0.13
CA VAL A 20 2.09 14.15 -0.75
C VAL A 20 1.19 13.48 -1.79
N ASN A 21 0.03 14.08 -2.04
CA ASN A 21 -0.87 13.61 -3.09
C ASN A 21 -0.12 13.61 -4.43
N GLY A 22 -0.23 12.52 -5.17
CA GLY A 22 0.51 12.33 -6.41
C GLY A 22 1.77 11.50 -6.26
N THR A 23 2.11 11.08 -5.03
CA THR A 23 3.27 10.21 -4.80
C THR A 23 3.00 8.83 -5.38
N LYS A 24 3.96 8.30 -6.12
CA LYS A 24 3.85 6.96 -6.70
C LYS A 24 4.27 5.90 -5.68
N ALA A 25 3.85 4.65 -5.95
CA ALA A 25 4.08 3.55 -5.03
C ALA A 25 5.54 3.36 -4.61
N PRO A 26 6.54 3.41 -5.51
CA PRO A 26 7.94 3.27 -5.07
C PRO A 26 8.37 4.34 -4.09
N GLN A 27 8.00 5.59 -4.33
CA GLN A 27 8.34 6.69 -3.42
C GLN A 27 7.61 6.54 -2.08
N ALA A 28 6.38 6.04 -2.10
CA ALA A 28 5.64 5.77 -0.86
C ALA A 28 6.34 4.67 -0.06
N ALA A 29 6.79 3.62 -0.72
CA ALA A 29 7.56 2.56 -0.06
C ALA A 29 8.85 3.12 0.53
N GLY A 30 9.48 4.05 -0.15
CA GLY A 30 10.70 4.71 0.31
C GLY A 30 10.52 5.51 1.59
N LYS A 31 9.30 5.94 1.90
CA LYS A 31 9.01 6.59 3.18
C LYS A 31 9.19 5.63 4.36
N ILE A 32 8.98 4.36 4.11
CA ILE A 32 9.13 3.32 5.13
C ILE A 32 10.59 2.95 5.28
N HIS A 33 11.24 2.67 4.16
CA HIS A 33 12.66 2.33 4.13
C HIS A 33 13.19 2.51 2.71
N THR A 34 14.42 3.04 2.59
CA THR A 34 15.01 3.32 1.28
C THR A 34 15.19 2.04 0.44
N ASP A 35 15.45 0.92 1.09
CA ASP A 35 15.61 -0.35 0.38
C ASP A 35 14.32 -0.80 -0.29
N PHE A 36 13.18 -0.44 0.28
CA PHE A 36 11.88 -0.77 -0.30
C PHE A 36 11.68 -0.05 -1.64
N GLU A 37 12.15 1.18 -1.73
CA GLU A 37 12.08 1.92 -2.99
C GLU A 37 13.00 1.30 -4.04
N LYS A 38 14.24 0.99 -3.65
CA LYS A 38 15.22 0.42 -4.58
C LYS A 38 14.82 -0.95 -5.09
N GLY A 39 14.30 -1.77 -4.21
CA GLY A 39 13.93 -3.13 -4.55
C GLY A 39 12.47 -3.33 -4.90
N PHE A 40 11.73 -2.26 -5.12
CA PHE A 40 10.30 -2.32 -5.36
C PHE A 40 9.97 -3.22 -6.55
N ILE A 41 9.02 -4.14 -6.33
CA ILE A 41 8.51 -5.03 -7.37
C ILE A 41 7.10 -4.61 -7.73
N ARG A 42 6.20 -4.61 -6.74
CA ARG A 42 4.81 -4.21 -6.93
C ARG A 42 4.18 -3.87 -5.58
N ALA A 43 3.02 -3.24 -5.64
CA ALA A 43 2.21 -2.97 -4.46
C ALA A 43 0.89 -3.74 -4.58
N GLU A 44 0.50 -4.42 -3.52
CA GLU A 44 -0.81 -5.06 -3.44
C GLU A 44 -1.71 -4.14 -2.64
N ILE A 45 -2.79 -3.69 -3.25
CA ILE A 45 -3.60 -2.60 -2.71
C ILE A 45 -5.05 -3.00 -2.60
N VAL A 46 -5.66 -2.64 -1.47
CA VAL A 46 -7.08 -2.83 -1.26
C VAL A 46 -7.64 -1.57 -0.60
N PRO A 47 -8.86 -1.13 -0.96
CA PRO A 47 -9.48 0.01 -0.28
C PRO A 47 -9.75 -0.32 1.19
N PHE A 48 -9.66 0.69 2.03
CA PHE A 48 -9.88 0.52 3.46
C PHE A 48 -11.25 -0.12 3.76
N ASP A 49 -12.29 0.35 3.08
CA ASP A 49 -13.65 -0.16 3.28
C ASP A 49 -13.75 -1.66 3.01
N THR A 50 -13.10 -2.11 1.96
CA THR A 50 -13.08 -3.53 1.59
C THR A 50 -12.36 -4.35 2.64
N LEU A 51 -11.23 -3.85 3.14
CA LEU A 51 -10.49 -4.54 4.18
C LEU A 51 -11.31 -4.68 5.45
N VAL A 52 -11.97 -3.60 5.87
CA VAL A 52 -12.82 -3.62 7.07
C VAL A 52 -13.95 -4.62 6.91
N GLU A 53 -14.59 -4.64 5.76
CA GLU A 53 -15.72 -5.55 5.48
C GLU A 53 -15.28 -7.01 5.55
N LEU A 54 -14.15 -7.35 4.98
CA LEU A 54 -13.69 -8.74 4.90
C LEU A 54 -12.77 -9.14 6.04
N GLY A 55 -12.24 -8.19 6.78
CA GLY A 55 -11.50 -8.45 8.00
C GLY A 55 -10.00 -8.69 7.85
N SER A 56 -9.51 -9.02 6.65
CA SER A 56 -8.07 -9.26 6.45
C SER A 56 -7.68 -9.20 4.98
N MET A 57 -6.38 -9.00 4.74
CA MET A 57 -5.83 -9.04 3.37
C MET A 57 -6.00 -10.43 2.74
N ALA A 58 -5.86 -11.50 3.54
CA ALA A 58 -6.04 -12.85 3.03
C ALA A 58 -7.45 -13.05 2.50
N ALA A 59 -8.46 -12.58 3.24
CA ALA A 59 -9.85 -12.66 2.80
C ALA A 59 -10.08 -11.86 1.52
N CYS A 60 -9.45 -10.68 1.42
CA CYS A 60 -9.53 -9.86 0.21
C CYS A 60 -8.92 -10.58 -0.99
N LYS A 61 -7.79 -11.25 -0.81
CA LYS A 61 -7.15 -12.02 -1.87
C LYS A 61 -8.02 -13.17 -2.34
N GLU A 62 -8.64 -13.89 -1.42
CA GLU A 62 -9.52 -15.00 -1.76
C GLU A 62 -10.69 -14.55 -2.63
N LYS A 63 -11.17 -13.34 -2.39
CA LYS A 63 -12.27 -12.77 -3.15
C LYS A 63 -11.82 -12.07 -4.43
N GLY A 64 -10.53 -12.02 -4.69
CA GLY A 64 -10.00 -11.36 -5.88
C GLY A 64 -10.10 -9.84 -5.84
N LEU A 65 -10.14 -9.25 -4.66
CA LEU A 65 -10.32 -7.82 -4.50
C LEU A 65 -9.04 -7.04 -4.25
N VAL A 66 -7.91 -7.74 -4.13
CA VAL A 66 -6.60 -7.09 -3.99
C VAL A 66 -6.06 -6.79 -5.38
N ARG A 67 -5.72 -5.52 -5.62
CA ARG A 67 -5.12 -5.10 -6.89
C ARG A 67 -3.60 -5.18 -6.79
N SER A 68 -2.97 -5.62 -7.87
CA SER A 68 -1.52 -5.60 -7.98
C SER A 68 -1.15 -4.43 -8.88
N GLU A 69 -0.39 -3.48 -8.35
CA GLU A 69 -0.03 -2.26 -9.06
C GLU A 69 1.49 -2.14 -9.18
N GLY A 70 1.92 -1.59 -10.30
CA GLY A 70 3.33 -1.43 -10.59
C GLY A 70 3.90 -0.08 -10.17
N LYS A 71 5.06 0.25 -10.73
CA LYS A 71 5.82 1.45 -10.37
C LYS A 71 5.12 2.76 -10.72
N ASP A 72 4.17 2.73 -11.63
CA ASP A 72 3.47 3.93 -12.08
C ASP A 72 2.20 4.22 -11.28
N TYR A 73 1.86 3.36 -10.36
CA TYR A 73 0.66 3.57 -9.56
C TYR A 73 0.81 4.79 -8.67
N VAL A 74 -0.18 5.67 -8.73
CA VAL A 74 -0.24 6.85 -7.87
C VAL A 74 -1.06 6.50 -6.63
N MET A 75 -0.47 6.67 -5.46
CA MET A 75 -1.13 6.35 -4.20
C MET A 75 -2.37 7.20 -3.98
N LYS A 76 -3.38 6.60 -3.38
CA LYS A 76 -4.64 7.27 -3.06
C LYS A 76 -4.88 7.26 -1.57
N ASP A 77 -5.56 8.29 -1.09
CA ASP A 77 -5.90 8.38 0.33
C ASP A 77 -6.75 7.18 0.75
N GLY A 78 -6.40 6.59 1.86
CA GLY A 78 -7.13 5.45 2.40
C GLY A 78 -6.72 4.09 1.85
N ASP A 79 -5.71 4.03 0.99
CA ASP A 79 -5.22 2.75 0.48
C ASP A 79 -4.60 1.91 1.59
N ILE A 80 -4.88 0.62 1.57
CA ILE A 80 -4.17 -0.37 2.39
C ILE A 80 -3.20 -1.07 1.46
N VAL A 81 -1.91 -1.06 1.79
CA VAL A 81 -0.86 -1.46 0.87
C VAL A 81 0.03 -2.52 1.49
N LEU A 82 0.34 -3.54 0.71
CA LEU A 82 1.41 -4.47 1.03
C LEU A 82 2.45 -4.36 -0.08
N PHE A 83 3.61 -3.78 0.23
CA PHE A 83 4.66 -3.62 -0.75
C PHE A 83 5.44 -4.92 -0.91
N ARG A 84 5.63 -5.32 -2.16
CA ARG A 84 6.51 -6.43 -2.50
C ARG A 84 7.83 -5.86 -3.00
N PHE A 85 8.91 -6.30 -2.42
CA PHE A 85 10.24 -5.81 -2.77
C PHE A 85 11.26 -6.93 -2.67
N ASN A 86 12.39 -6.71 -3.32
CA ASN A 86 13.51 -7.65 -3.29
C ASN A 86 14.79 -6.85 -3.08
N VAL A 87 15.44 -7.05 -1.95
CA VAL A 87 16.69 -6.37 -1.61
C VAL A 87 17.81 -7.36 -1.33
#